data_eaa8637ec84dc58e109cadcdd2fbaa0b
#
_entry.id   eaa8637ec84dc58e109cadcdd2fbaa0b
#
_cell.length_a   1.000
_cell.length_b   1.000
_cell.length_c   1.000
_cell.angle_alpha   90.00
_cell.angle_beta   90.00
_cell.angle_gamma   90.00
#
_symmetry.space_group_name_H-M   'P 1'
#
loop_
_entity.id
_entity.type
_entity.pdbx_description
1 polymer ?
#
loop_
_entity_poly.entity_id
_entity_poly.type
_entity_poly.pdbx_seq_one_letter_code
_entity_poly.pdbx_strand_id
1 'polypeptide(L)'
;MSNINKYKNETVVAIEESPVSFITSKISILLELVKFRITVLVSFTTALGYFLASDKLGFGFLYPVVGIFLLACSSAALNQYQEVKTDLMMERTRTRPIPSGKISRNNVLILSVVLLFAGTAILFFKTNFGTMFVGLLTFYWYNAVYTPLKKRTALAIIPGSLVGALPPIAGWLAGGGSLFDVKIGVVALYFFVWQIPHFWLLLLLYGGDFKKGGFPVLTDLYSESFIKKITVVLLVATVLLGVLITLTGAGNYFVSDLLIYISSVLMLISAYSFYRKTGSDRKDVVRTFVSINLYTLAIITILSADKLFFLL
;
A
#
# COMPACT_ATOMS: atom_id res chain seq x y z
N MET A 1 21.15 -65.43 9.29
CA MET A 1 22.23 -64.44 9.42
C MET A 1 22.72 -64.11 8.01
N SER A 2 22.66 -62.93 7.57
CA SER A 2 23.05 -62.29 6.29
C SER A 2 21.85 -61.69 5.54
N ASN A 3 21.60 -60.45 5.79
CA ASN A 3 21.09 -59.42 4.83
C ASN A 3 20.69 -58.13 5.58
N ILE A 4 21.57 -57.60 6.42
CA ILE A 4 21.46 -56.25 7.00
C ILE A 4 22.75 -55.54 6.66
N ASN A 5 22.91 -55.02 5.45
CA ASN A 5 23.92 -54.01 5.11
C ASN A 5 23.88 -53.66 3.59
N LYS A 6 22.73 -53.14 3.09
CA LYS A 6 22.68 -52.69 1.68
C LYS A 6 22.03 -51.34 1.47
N TYR A 7 21.86 -50.50 2.51
CA TYR A 7 21.37 -49.12 2.40
C TYR A 7 22.20 -48.16 3.26
N LYS A 8 23.46 -48.03 2.91
CA LYS A 8 24.31 -46.93 3.41
C LYS A 8 25.20 -46.52 2.25
N ASN A 9 24.76 -45.60 1.46
CA ASN A 9 25.53 -44.64 0.67
C ASN A 9 24.60 -44.00 -0.42
N GLU A 10 23.47 -43.41 0.03
CA GLU A 10 22.93 -42.28 -0.75
C GLU A 10 23.78 -41.09 -0.35
N THR A 11 24.79 -40.79 -1.11
CA THR A 11 25.47 -39.51 -1.14
C THR A 11 24.41 -38.48 -1.45
N VAL A 12 24.03 -37.73 -0.42
CA VAL A 12 23.30 -36.48 -0.59
C VAL A 12 24.21 -35.60 -1.44
N VAL A 13 24.01 -35.62 -2.74
CA VAL A 13 24.62 -34.65 -3.65
C VAL A 13 24.07 -33.31 -3.21
N ALA A 14 24.87 -32.56 -2.47
CA ALA A 14 24.61 -31.15 -2.23
C ALA A 14 24.58 -30.50 -3.61
N ILE A 15 23.37 -30.16 -4.08
CA ILE A 15 23.21 -29.37 -5.31
C ILE A 15 23.83 -28.03 -4.98
N GLU A 16 25.06 -27.78 -5.45
CA GLU A 16 25.68 -26.47 -5.39
C GLU A 16 24.75 -25.52 -6.14
N GLU A 17 24.07 -24.65 -5.40
CA GLU A 17 23.26 -23.58 -6.00
C GLU A 17 24.18 -22.75 -6.88
N SER A 18 23.84 -22.59 -8.14
CA SER A 18 24.61 -21.71 -9.04
C SER A 18 24.64 -20.29 -8.44
N PRO A 19 25.74 -19.52 -8.62
CA PRO A 19 25.81 -18.14 -8.11
C PRO A 19 24.61 -17.27 -8.55
N VAL A 20 24.06 -17.53 -9.71
CA VAL A 20 22.87 -16.84 -10.25
C VAL A 20 21.62 -17.22 -9.46
N SER A 21 21.39 -18.51 -9.13
CA SER A 21 20.25 -18.95 -8.33
C SER A 21 20.30 -18.40 -6.90
N PHE A 22 21.47 -18.33 -6.31
CA PHE A 22 21.68 -17.73 -4.99
C PHE A 22 21.35 -16.23 -4.98
N ILE A 23 21.85 -15.45 -5.96
CA ILE A 23 21.57 -14.00 -6.04
C ILE A 23 20.08 -13.76 -6.30
N THR A 24 19.45 -14.47 -7.22
CA THR A 24 18.01 -14.32 -7.51
C THR A 24 17.14 -14.67 -6.30
N SER A 25 17.52 -15.68 -5.51
CA SER A 25 16.86 -16.05 -4.27
C SER A 25 16.93 -14.91 -3.24
N LYS A 26 18.10 -14.28 -3.05
CA LYS A 26 18.29 -13.17 -2.11
C LYS A 26 17.49 -11.92 -2.52
N ILE A 27 17.48 -11.59 -3.81
CA ILE A 27 16.69 -10.47 -4.35
C ILE A 27 15.20 -10.73 -4.12
N SER A 28 14.71 -11.93 -4.41
CA SER A 28 13.31 -12.30 -4.18
C SER A 28 12.90 -12.14 -2.71
N ILE A 29 13.75 -12.58 -1.76
CA ILE A 29 13.53 -12.42 -0.32
C ILE A 29 13.42 -10.93 0.04
N LEU A 30 14.32 -10.09 -0.46
CA LEU A 30 14.31 -8.65 -0.19
C LEU A 30 13.05 -7.97 -0.75
N LEU A 31 12.67 -8.28 -1.99
CA LEU A 31 11.46 -7.72 -2.64
C LEU A 31 10.19 -8.11 -1.89
N GLU A 32 10.11 -9.34 -1.39
CA GLU A 32 8.99 -9.80 -0.56
C GLU A 32 8.99 -9.11 0.81
N LEU A 33 10.16 -8.95 1.43
CA LEU A 33 10.32 -8.32 2.73
C LEU A 33 9.86 -6.87 2.73
N VAL A 34 10.28 -6.10 1.72
CA VAL A 34 9.91 -4.69 1.60
C VAL A 34 8.51 -4.48 0.97
N LYS A 35 7.80 -5.57 0.62
CA LYS A 35 6.50 -5.52 -0.08
C LYS A 35 6.57 -4.64 -1.34
N PHE A 36 7.56 -4.86 -2.18
CA PHE A 36 7.97 -3.99 -3.29
C PHE A 36 6.80 -3.44 -4.12
N ARG A 37 5.80 -4.27 -4.47
CA ARG A 37 4.64 -3.83 -5.26
C ARG A 37 3.84 -2.71 -4.56
N ILE A 38 3.67 -2.81 -3.25
CA ILE A 38 2.91 -1.83 -2.46
C ILE A 38 3.74 -0.56 -2.27
N THR A 39 5.03 -0.69 -1.94
CA THR A 39 5.92 0.46 -1.70
C THR A 39 6.13 1.29 -2.96
N VAL A 40 6.19 0.67 -4.14
CA VAL A 40 6.22 1.37 -5.43
C VAL A 40 4.91 2.16 -5.67
N LEU A 41 3.74 1.59 -5.38
CA LEU A 41 2.47 2.31 -5.52
C LEU A 41 2.39 3.52 -4.58
N VAL A 42 2.89 3.39 -3.35
CA VAL A 42 3.02 4.53 -2.40
C VAL A 42 3.91 5.62 -2.98
N SER A 43 4.99 5.25 -3.66
CA SER A 43 5.88 6.21 -4.32
C SER A 43 5.20 6.96 -5.46
N PHE A 44 4.30 6.31 -6.22
CA PHE A 44 3.51 7.00 -7.25
C PHE A 44 2.55 8.03 -6.66
N THR A 45 1.96 7.77 -5.49
CA THR A 45 1.12 8.79 -4.82
C THR A 45 1.95 9.98 -4.34
N THR A 46 3.20 9.76 -3.92
CA THR A 46 4.16 10.83 -3.60
C THR A 46 4.53 11.64 -4.84
N ALA A 47 4.80 10.96 -5.96
CA ALA A 47 5.07 11.63 -7.24
C ALA A 47 3.87 12.50 -7.70
N LEU A 48 2.65 11.97 -7.60
CA LEU A 48 1.43 12.73 -7.88
C LEU A 48 1.38 14.02 -7.05
N GLY A 49 1.57 13.92 -5.72
CA GLY A 49 1.57 15.08 -4.84
C GLY A 49 2.60 16.13 -5.27
N TYR A 50 3.82 15.70 -5.61
CA TYR A 50 4.87 16.59 -6.11
C TYR A 50 4.47 17.28 -7.41
N PHE A 51 3.99 16.53 -8.41
CA PHE A 51 3.60 17.09 -9.69
C PHE A 51 2.46 18.08 -9.56
N LEU A 52 1.48 17.82 -8.72
CA LEU A 52 0.35 18.74 -8.51
C LEU A 52 0.79 20.08 -7.87
N ALA A 53 1.88 20.11 -7.10
CA ALA A 53 2.40 21.32 -6.45
C ALA A 53 3.45 22.05 -7.29
N SER A 54 4.26 21.33 -8.07
CA SER A 54 5.42 21.88 -8.75
C SER A 54 5.02 22.58 -10.06
N ASP A 55 5.57 23.77 -10.29
CA ASP A 55 5.45 24.51 -11.57
C ASP A 55 6.70 24.33 -12.45
N LYS A 56 7.59 23.39 -12.11
CA LYS A 56 8.84 23.17 -12.82
C LYS A 56 9.00 21.71 -13.22
N LEU A 57 9.33 21.48 -14.47
CA LEU A 57 9.87 20.19 -14.92
C LEU A 57 11.30 20.03 -14.40
N GLY A 58 11.60 18.83 -13.91
CA GLY A 58 12.94 18.48 -13.47
C GLY A 58 12.95 17.20 -12.65
N PHE A 59 14.13 16.67 -12.38
CA PHE A 59 14.32 15.43 -11.63
C PHE A 59 14.14 15.60 -10.10
N GLY A 60 13.74 16.80 -9.63
CA GLY A 60 13.55 17.10 -8.21
C GLY A 60 12.54 16.19 -7.51
N PHE A 61 11.53 15.68 -8.27
CA PHE A 61 10.53 14.74 -7.75
C PHE A 61 11.15 13.42 -7.28
N LEU A 62 12.31 13.03 -7.80
CA LEU A 62 12.97 11.78 -7.41
C LEU A 62 13.38 11.79 -5.93
N TYR A 63 13.72 12.93 -5.35
CA TYR A 63 14.15 13.00 -3.95
C TYR A 63 13.02 12.60 -2.98
N PRO A 64 11.82 13.22 -3.01
CA PRO A 64 10.73 12.78 -2.14
C PRO A 64 10.25 11.36 -2.48
N VAL A 65 10.21 10.97 -3.75
CA VAL A 65 9.80 9.64 -4.20
C VAL A 65 10.73 8.56 -3.64
N VAL A 66 12.06 8.71 -3.78
CA VAL A 66 13.03 7.74 -3.26
C VAL A 66 13.06 7.76 -1.73
N GLY A 67 13.01 8.94 -1.10
CA GLY A 67 12.98 9.04 0.35
C GLY A 67 11.76 8.35 0.97
N ILE A 68 10.55 8.61 0.46
CA ILE A 68 9.31 7.97 0.90
C ILE A 68 9.31 6.46 0.56
N PHE A 69 9.83 6.06 -0.60
CA PHE A 69 10.01 4.65 -0.94
C PHE A 69 10.84 3.90 0.10
N LEU A 70 11.99 4.46 0.50
CA LEU A 70 12.86 3.85 1.51
C LEU A 70 12.18 3.78 2.88
N LEU A 71 11.45 4.83 3.29
CA LEU A 71 10.65 4.82 4.52
C LEU A 71 9.53 3.78 4.47
N ALA A 72 8.85 3.62 3.33
CA ALA A 72 7.82 2.61 3.13
C ALA A 72 8.40 1.19 3.16
N CYS A 73 9.58 0.97 2.55
CA CYS A 73 10.33 -0.29 2.62
C CYS A 73 10.74 -0.62 4.06
N SER A 74 11.26 0.38 4.79
CA SER A 74 11.57 0.27 6.22
C SER A 74 10.34 -0.13 7.04
N SER A 75 9.21 0.56 6.83
CA SER A 75 7.94 0.26 7.50
C SER A 75 7.46 -1.17 7.23
N ALA A 76 7.56 -1.63 5.98
CA ALA A 76 7.16 -2.98 5.60
C ALA A 76 8.03 -4.06 6.26
N ALA A 77 9.35 -3.84 6.29
CA ALA A 77 10.30 -4.74 6.96
C ALA A 77 10.05 -4.78 8.47
N LEU A 78 9.89 -3.60 9.12
CA LEU A 78 9.59 -3.52 10.55
C LEU A 78 8.25 -4.17 10.89
N ASN A 79 7.24 -4.03 10.04
CA ASN A 79 5.95 -4.69 10.24
C ASN A 79 6.09 -6.23 10.22
N GLN A 80 6.87 -6.82 9.31
CA GLN A 80 7.14 -8.26 9.33
C GLN A 80 7.90 -8.69 10.60
N TYR A 81 8.84 -7.87 11.08
CA TYR A 81 9.52 -8.10 12.37
C TYR A 81 8.54 -8.11 13.56
N GLN A 82 7.57 -7.19 13.58
CA GLN A 82 6.57 -7.05 14.66
C GLN A 82 5.52 -8.17 14.63
N GLU A 83 5.25 -8.75 13.46
CA GLU A 83 4.12 -9.67 13.24
C GLU A 83 4.52 -11.13 13.05
N VAL A 84 5.77 -11.51 13.26
CA VAL A 84 6.26 -12.89 13.05
C VAL A 84 5.33 -13.95 13.67
N LYS A 85 4.86 -13.73 14.91
CA LYS A 85 4.00 -14.70 15.62
C LYS A 85 2.63 -14.84 14.95
N THR A 86 2.01 -13.74 14.56
CA THR A 86 0.71 -13.73 13.86
C THR A 86 0.82 -14.24 12.43
N ASP A 87 1.92 -13.91 11.75
CA ASP A 87 2.20 -14.36 10.38
C ASP A 87 2.35 -15.90 10.30
N LEU A 88 2.92 -16.54 11.31
CA LEU A 88 3.02 -18.00 11.41
C LEU A 88 1.65 -18.70 11.47
N MET A 89 0.63 -18.05 12.03
CA MET A 89 -0.71 -18.61 12.20
C MET A 89 -1.59 -18.50 10.94
N MET A 90 -1.24 -17.61 10.00
CA MET A 90 -2.00 -17.35 8.78
C MET A 90 -1.42 -18.11 7.59
N GLU A 91 -2.26 -18.79 6.80
CA GLU A 91 -1.81 -19.58 5.64
C GLU A 91 -1.09 -18.72 4.60
N ARG A 92 -1.61 -17.50 4.37
CA ARG A 92 -1.08 -16.55 3.40
C ARG A 92 0.29 -15.98 3.77
N THR A 93 0.63 -15.91 5.06
CA THR A 93 1.82 -15.19 5.55
C THR A 93 2.86 -16.07 6.22
N ARG A 94 2.54 -17.33 6.53
CA ARG A 94 3.50 -18.28 7.14
C ARG A 94 4.74 -18.58 6.27
N THR A 95 4.62 -18.32 4.95
CA THR A 95 5.72 -18.50 3.99
C THR A 95 6.59 -17.26 3.81
N ARG A 96 6.26 -16.14 4.48
CA ARG A 96 7.06 -14.91 4.47
C ARG A 96 8.50 -15.16 4.92
N PRO A 97 9.44 -14.28 4.55
CA PRO A 97 10.87 -14.50 4.79
C PRO A 97 11.25 -14.79 6.25
N ILE A 98 10.67 -14.07 7.23
CA ILE A 98 11.00 -14.31 8.65
C ILE A 98 10.34 -15.58 9.18
N PRO A 99 9.00 -15.79 9.06
CA PRO A 99 8.35 -17.00 9.52
C PRO A 99 8.91 -18.28 8.91
N SER A 100 9.32 -18.25 7.64
CA SER A 100 9.90 -19.40 6.93
C SER A 100 11.40 -19.63 7.21
N GLY A 101 12.04 -18.77 8.03
CA GLY A 101 13.47 -18.91 8.36
C GLY A 101 14.44 -18.50 7.26
N LYS A 102 13.96 -17.91 6.14
CA LYS A 102 14.82 -17.47 5.02
C LYS A 102 15.74 -16.31 5.38
N ILE A 103 15.37 -15.52 6.39
CA ILE A 103 16.17 -14.41 6.92
C ILE A 103 16.00 -14.31 8.44
N SER A 104 17.06 -13.98 9.16
CA SER A 104 16.99 -13.80 10.60
C SER A 104 16.20 -12.52 10.97
N ARG A 105 15.49 -12.58 12.09
CA ARG A 105 14.72 -11.45 12.61
C ARG A 105 15.62 -10.23 12.85
N ASN A 106 16.84 -10.43 13.36
CA ASN A 106 17.78 -9.34 13.62
C ASN A 106 18.25 -8.64 12.33
N ASN A 107 18.54 -9.40 11.27
CA ASN A 107 18.93 -8.83 9.98
C ASN A 107 17.82 -7.97 9.39
N VAL A 108 16.55 -8.36 9.58
CA VAL A 108 15.40 -7.55 9.14
C VAL A 108 15.27 -6.26 9.93
N LEU A 109 15.52 -6.30 11.25
CA LEU A 109 15.53 -5.08 12.07
C LEU A 109 16.65 -4.14 11.63
N ILE A 110 17.87 -4.64 11.42
CA ILE A 110 19.00 -3.85 10.92
C ILE A 110 18.66 -3.23 9.57
N LEU A 111 18.13 -4.02 8.62
CA LEU A 111 17.70 -3.52 7.32
C LEU A 111 16.66 -2.40 7.44
N SER A 112 15.66 -2.59 8.30
CA SER A 112 14.64 -1.56 8.55
C SER A 112 15.25 -0.26 9.06
N VAL A 113 16.16 -0.34 10.04
CA VAL A 113 16.85 0.83 10.60
C VAL A 113 17.70 1.54 9.54
N VAL A 114 18.47 0.80 8.74
CA VAL A 114 19.28 1.36 7.65
C VAL A 114 18.40 2.09 6.63
N LEU A 115 17.29 1.48 6.20
CA LEU A 115 16.34 2.09 5.26
C LEU A 115 15.67 3.33 5.86
N LEU A 116 15.33 3.31 7.15
CA LEU A 116 14.77 4.46 7.87
C LEU A 116 15.72 5.65 7.83
N PHE A 117 16.98 5.45 8.22
CA PHE A 117 17.98 6.51 8.22
C PHE A 117 18.30 7.02 6.82
N ALA A 118 18.45 6.13 5.84
CA ALA A 118 18.71 6.50 4.45
C ALA A 118 17.57 7.33 3.85
N GLY A 119 16.31 6.89 4.02
CA GLY A 119 15.13 7.63 3.57
C GLY A 119 15.01 8.99 4.25
N THR A 120 15.19 9.05 5.57
CA THR A 120 15.15 10.29 6.35
C THR A 120 16.24 11.26 5.90
N ALA A 121 17.46 10.79 5.69
CA ALA A 121 18.58 11.62 5.22
C ALA A 121 18.30 12.23 3.85
N ILE A 122 17.76 11.44 2.90
CA ILE A 122 17.36 11.97 1.58
C ILE A 122 16.31 13.07 1.74
N LEU A 123 15.26 12.82 2.53
CA LEU A 123 14.21 13.82 2.73
C LEU A 123 14.73 15.08 3.42
N PHE A 124 15.60 14.95 4.41
CA PHE A 124 16.18 16.08 5.15
C PHE A 124 17.09 16.95 4.27
N PHE A 125 18.03 16.31 3.54
CA PHE A 125 19.06 17.06 2.81
C PHE A 125 18.64 17.48 1.38
N LYS A 126 17.63 16.82 0.79
CA LYS A 126 17.24 17.03 -0.63
C LYS A 126 15.81 17.57 -0.80
N THR A 127 15.04 17.70 0.29
CA THR A 127 13.70 18.30 0.24
C THR A 127 13.57 19.38 1.33
N ASN A 128 12.54 19.34 2.16
CA ASN A 128 12.32 20.27 3.24
C ASN A 128 11.88 19.55 4.52
N PHE A 129 11.92 20.26 5.66
CA PHE A 129 11.56 19.74 6.97
C PHE A 129 10.13 19.16 6.99
N GLY A 130 9.16 19.83 6.34
CA GLY A 130 7.77 19.38 6.29
C GLY A 130 7.62 18.01 5.60
N THR A 131 8.30 17.81 4.48
CA THR A 131 8.33 16.54 3.76
C THR A 131 8.92 15.42 4.61
N MET A 132 10.07 15.68 5.26
CA MET A 132 10.69 14.72 6.17
C MET A 132 9.77 14.39 7.35
N PHE A 133 9.17 15.40 7.98
CA PHE A 133 8.27 15.21 9.12
C PHE A 133 7.06 14.33 8.74
N VAL A 134 6.40 14.60 7.60
CA VAL A 134 5.28 13.79 7.12
C VAL A 134 5.72 12.35 6.79
N GLY A 135 6.90 12.17 6.21
CA GLY A 135 7.46 10.84 5.95
C GLY A 135 7.67 10.05 7.25
N LEU A 136 8.31 10.67 8.26
CA LEU A 136 8.51 10.05 9.58
C LEU A 136 7.20 9.82 10.33
N LEU A 137 6.24 10.74 10.22
CA LEU A 137 4.90 10.57 10.77
C LEU A 137 4.20 9.35 10.15
N THR A 138 4.34 9.14 8.83
CA THR A 138 3.79 7.97 8.13
C THR A 138 4.40 6.67 8.65
N PHE A 139 5.73 6.63 8.79
CA PHE A 139 6.45 5.49 9.37
C PHE A 139 5.98 5.19 10.80
N TYR A 140 5.95 6.21 11.65
CA TYR A 140 5.49 6.09 13.04
C TYR A 140 4.04 5.61 13.12
N TRP A 141 3.14 6.24 12.35
CA TRP A 141 1.72 5.92 12.37
C TRP A 141 1.45 4.48 11.96
N TYR A 142 2.13 4.01 10.91
CA TYR A 142 1.98 2.62 10.46
C TYR A 142 2.48 1.60 11.48
N ASN A 143 3.67 1.82 12.04
CA ASN A 143 4.33 0.81 12.87
C ASN A 143 3.97 0.91 14.36
N ALA A 144 3.78 2.13 14.89
CA ALA A 144 3.53 2.36 16.31
C ALA A 144 2.03 2.53 16.65
N VAL A 145 1.20 2.95 15.67
CA VAL A 145 -0.25 3.15 15.89
C VAL A 145 -1.05 2.05 15.22
N TYR A 146 -1.01 1.95 13.89
CA TYR A 146 -1.85 1.02 13.13
C TYR A 146 -1.52 -0.45 13.42
N THR A 147 -0.24 -0.84 13.39
CA THR A 147 0.17 -2.24 13.58
C THR A 147 -0.24 -2.83 14.95
N PRO A 148 -0.11 -2.11 16.08
CA PRO A 148 -0.67 -2.60 17.35
C PRO A 148 -2.20 -2.51 17.40
N LEU A 149 -2.80 -1.45 16.83
CA LEU A 149 -4.24 -1.21 16.90
C LEU A 149 -5.05 -2.30 16.17
N LYS A 150 -4.57 -2.79 15.01
CA LYS A 150 -5.25 -3.86 14.27
C LYS A 150 -5.33 -5.20 15.02
N LYS A 151 -4.51 -5.38 16.06
CA LYS A 151 -4.60 -6.54 16.97
C LYS A 151 -5.66 -6.36 18.05
N ARG A 152 -6.20 -5.15 18.22
CA ARG A 152 -7.14 -4.81 19.29
C ARG A 152 -8.55 -4.55 18.78
N THR A 153 -8.70 -4.06 17.57
CA THR A 153 -10.00 -3.69 16.99
C THR A 153 -10.07 -3.91 15.49
N ALA A 154 -11.22 -4.40 15.02
CA ALA A 154 -11.54 -4.55 13.61
C ALA A 154 -11.67 -3.19 12.86
N LEU A 155 -11.90 -2.10 13.60
CA LEU A 155 -12.03 -0.73 13.05
C LEU A 155 -10.67 -0.03 12.90
N ALA A 156 -9.56 -0.69 13.21
CA ALA A 156 -8.21 -0.12 13.11
C ALA A 156 -7.87 0.43 11.71
N ILE A 157 -8.59 -0.03 10.69
CA ILE A 157 -8.39 0.45 9.32
C ILE A 157 -8.74 1.93 9.17
N ILE A 158 -9.70 2.46 9.94
CA ILE A 158 -10.10 3.86 9.85
C ILE A 158 -8.92 4.78 10.20
N PRO A 159 -8.34 4.74 11.43
CA PRO A 159 -7.11 5.50 11.68
C PRO A 159 -5.92 5.00 10.84
N GLY A 160 -5.89 3.73 10.43
CA GLY A 160 -4.88 3.17 9.55
C GLY A 160 -4.87 3.80 8.16
N SER A 161 -6.02 4.30 7.67
CA SER A 161 -6.14 4.94 6.36
C SER A 161 -5.35 6.26 6.24
N LEU A 162 -4.95 6.86 7.36
CA LEU A 162 -4.06 8.01 7.35
C LEU A 162 -2.71 7.69 6.67
N VAL A 163 -2.23 6.46 6.78
CA VAL A 163 -0.98 6.01 6.14
C VAL A 163 -1.02 6.16 4.61
N GLY A 164 -2.19 5.99 3.98
CA GLY A 164 -2.38 6.19 2.54
C GLY A 164 -2.53 7.66 2.14
N ALA A 165 -3.00 8.51 3.05
CA ALA A 165 -3.21 9.94 2.81
C ALA A 165 -1.93 10.79 2.93
N LEU A 166 -0.96 10.36 3.74
CA LEU A 166 0.25 11.12 4.03
C LEU A 166 1.29 11.17 2.89
N PRO A 167 1.54 10.10 2.09
CA PRO A 167 2.53 10.13 1.02
C PRO A 167 2.28 11.21 -0.05
N PRO A 168 1.06 11.43 -0.58
CA PRO A 168 0.82 12.55 -1.49
C PRO A 168 1.05 13.93 -0.83
N ILE A 169 0.77 14.08 0.48
CA ILE A 169 1.08 15.31 1.23
C ILE A 169 2.60 15.53 1.28
N ALA A 170 3.39 14.48 1.53
CA ALA A 170 4.85 14.58 1.51
C ALA A 170 5.37 15.04 0.14
N GLY A 171 4.83 14.46 -0.95
CA GLY A 171 5.16 14.88 -2.31
C GLY A 171 4.79 16.34 -2.59
N TRP A 172 3.59 16.77 -2.20
CA TRP A 172 3.08 18.13 -2.34
C TRP A 172 3.99 19.16 -1.64
N LEU A 173 4.38 18.90 -0.39
CA LEU A 173 5.29 19.76 0.35
C LEU A 173 6.68 19.85 -0.30
N ALA A 174 7.18 18.73 -0.84
CA ALA A 174 8.46 18.71 -1.55
C ALA A 174 8.39 19.50 -2.86
N GLY A 175 7.23 19.56 -3.50
CA GLY A 175 6.94 20.38 -4.68
C GLY A 175 6.77 21.87 -4.39
N GLY A 176 6.80 22.30 -3.11
CA GLY A 176 6.63 23.70 -2.69
C GLY A 176 5.19 24.08 -2.34
N GLY A 177 4.27 23.12 -2.31
CA GLY A 177 2.86 23.38 -1.98
C GLY A 177 2.62 23.65 -0.49
N SER A 178 1.55 24.38 -0.18
CA SER A 178 1.11 24.67 1.19
C SER A 178 0.19 23.58 1.74
N LEU A 179 0.31 23.23 3.03
CA LEU A 179 -0.61 22.31 3.72
C LEU A 179 -2.05 22.81 3.79
N PHE A 180 -2.26 24.12 3.70
CA PHE A 180 -3.58 24.74 3.78
C PHE A 180 -4.27 24.86 2.41
N ASP A 181 -3.66 24.36 1.35
CA ASP A 181 -4.26 24.34 0.02
C ASP A 181 -5.38 23.28 -0.05
N VAL A 182 -6.55 23.69 -0.54
CA VAL A 182 -7.73 22.82 -0.67
C VAL A 182 -7.45 21.62 -1.58
N LYS A 183 -6.63 21.81 -2.63
CA LYS A 183 -6.26 20.75 -3.57
C LYS A 183 -5.65 19.55 -2.88
N ILE A 184 -4.60 19.77 -2.07
CA ILE A 184 -3.97 18.66 -1.34
C ILE A 184 -4.87 18.10 -0.24
N GLY A 185 -5.70 18.92 0.38
CA GLY A 185 -6.71 18.47 1.33
C GLY A 185 -7.68 17.47 0.73
N VAL A 186 -8.21 17.75 -0.46
CA VAL A 186 -9.12 16.85 -1.19
C VAL A 186 -8.41 15.58 -1.65
N VAL A 187 -7.19 15.69 -2.18
CA VAL A 187 -6.38 14.53 -2.58
C VAL A 187 -6.08 13.63 -1.38
N ALA A 188 -5.69 14.19 -0.26
CA ALA A 188 -5.44 13.43 0.97
C ALA A 188 -6.71 12.73 1.49
N LEU A 189 -7.85 13.44 1.48
CA LEU A 189 -9.15 12.88 1.85
C LEU A 189 -9.58 11.75 0.90
N TYR A 190 -9.31 11.89 -0.41
CA TYR A 190 -9.54 10.84 -1.38
C TYR A 190 -8.78 9.56 -1.01
N PHE A 191 -7.48 9.63 -0.76
CA PHE A 191 -6.67 8.46 -0.40
C PHE A 191 -7.06 7.90 0.97
N PHE A 192 -7.45 8.74 1.91
CA PHE A 192 -7.95 8.31 3.21
C PHE A 192 -9.24 7.49 3.07
N VAL A 193 -10.24 8.02 2.34
CA VAL A 193 -11.53 7.34 2.16
C VAL A 193 -11.39 6.10 1.29
N TRP A 194 -10.63 6.16 0.19
CA TRP A 194 -10.36 5.05 -0.72
C TRP A 194 -9.82 3.82 0.02
N GLN A 195 -8.95 4.01 0.98
CA GLN A 195 -8.28 2.91 1.67
C GLN A 195 -9.25 2.06 2.49
N ILE A 196 -10.32 2.64 3.02
CA ILE A 196 -11.28 1.91 3.87
C ILE A 196 -12.01 0.82 3.07
N PRO A 197 -12.74 1.08 1.98
CA PRO A 197 -13.40 0.04 1.19
C PRO A 197 -12.41 -0.92 0.55
N HIS A 198 -11.20 -0.48 0.16
CA HIS A 198 -10.13 -1.34 -0.33
C HIS A 198 -9.78 -2.42 0.70
N PHE A 199 -9.57 -2.08 1.96
CA PHE A 199 -9.27 -3.05 3.02
C PHE A 199 -10.49 -3.88 3.43
N TRP A 200 -11.69 -3.34 3.40
CA TRP A 200 -12.90 -4.10 3.72
C TRP A 200 -13.19 -5.17 2.68
N LEU A 201 -12.93 -4.90 1.40
CA LEU A 201 -12.98 -5.91 0.35
C LEU A 201 -11.93 -7.01 0.58
N LEU A 202 -10.71 -6.68 1.00
CA LEU A 202 -9.70 -7.67 1.40
C LEU A 202 -10.14 -8.48 2.62
N LEU A 203 -10.81 -7.85 3.59
CA LEU A 203 -11.32 -8.55 4.76
C LEU A 203 -12.43 -9.55 4.37
N LEU A 204 -13.32 -9.21 3.43
CA LEU A 204 -14.31 -10.14 2.90
C LEU A 204 -13.66 -11.32 2.17
N LEU A 205 -12.49 -11.14 1.57
CA LEU A 205 -11.74 -12.20 0.88
C LEU A 205 -10.95 -13.11 1.83
N TYR A 206 -10.38 -12.55 2.88
CA TYR A 206 -9.37 -13.20 3.73
C TYR A 206 -9.70 -13.18 5.23
N GLY A 207 -10.95 -12.85 5.61
CA GLY A 207 -11.36 -12.72 7.01
C GLY A 207 -11.10 -13.96 7.85
N GLY A 208 -11.33 -15.15 7.29
CA GLY A 208 -11.02 -16.41 7.97
C GLY A 208 -9.54 -16.59 8.31
N ASP A 209 -8.63 -16.12 7.42
CA ASP A 209 -7.19 -16.18 7.65
C ASP A 209 -6.75 -15.16 8.71
N PHE A 210 -7.33 -13.96 8.69
CA PHE A 210 -7.12 -12.96 9.76
C PHE A 210 -7.57 -13.48 11.13
N LYS A 211 -8.71 -14.20 11.18
CA LYS A 211 -9.21 -14.82 12.41
C LYS A 211 -8.25 -15.87 12.96
N LYS A 212 -7.66 -16.71 12.08
CA LYS A 212 -6.60 -17.67 12.46
C LYS A 212 -5.37 -16.96 13.05
N GLY A 213 -5.03 -15.77 12.54
CA GLY A 213 -3.96 -14.92 13.07
C GLY A 213 -4.28 -14.21 14.38
N GLY A 214 -5.49 -14.39 14.93
CA GLY A 214 -5.94 -13.75 16.17
C GLY A 214 -6.32 -12.28 16.00
N PHE A 215 -6.57 -11.82 14.77
CA PHE A 215 -7.03 -10.45 14.53
C PHE A 215 -8.55 -10.34 14.68
N PRO A 216 -9.06 -9.28 15.34
CA PRO A 216 -10.49 -8.96 15.30
C PRO A 216 -10.92 -8.70 13.86
N VAL A 217 -12.04 -9.27 13.43
CA VAL A 217 -12.58 -9.07 12.08
C VAL A 217 -13.96 -8.42 12.14
N LEU A 218 -14.29 -7.60 11.14
CA LEU A 218 -15.58 -6.87 11.08
C LEU A 218 -16.78 -7.82 11.05
N THR A 219 -16.61 -9.02 10.51
CA THR A 219 -17.67 -10.04 10.45
C THR A 219 -18.05 -10.61 11.82
N ASP A 220 -17.26 -10.33 12.88
CA ASP A 220 -17.64 -10.63 14.25
C ASP A 220 -18.54 -9.54 14.89
N LEU A 221 -18.49 -8.33 14.33
CA LEU A 221 -19.22 -7.17 14.82
C LEU A 221 -20.49 -6.88 14.01
N TYR A 222 -20.44 -7.12 12.69
CA TYR A 222 -21.48 -6.74 11.75
C TYR A 222 -21.75 -7.87 10.75
N SER A 223 -23.01 -7.95 10.29
CA SER A 223 -23.38 -8.89 9.23
C SER A 223 -22.68 -8.55 7.90
N GLU A 224 -22.41 -9.57 7.08
CA GLU A 224 -21.82 -9.37 5.75
C GLU A 224 -22.64 -8.41 4.88
N SER A 225 -23.97 -8.46 4.97
CA SER A 225 -24.88 -7.55 4.27
C SER A 225 -24.66 -6.10 4.70
N PHE A 226 -24.48 -5.84 5.99
CA PHE A 226 -24.18 -4.51 6.50
C PHE A 226 -22.80 -4.01 6.01
N ILE A 227 -21.76 -4.84 6.14
CA ILE A 227 -20.40 -4.52 5.67
C ILE A 227 -20.43 -4.19 4.17
N LYS A 228 -21.15 -4.97 3.37
CA LYS A 228 -21.32 -4.76 1.93
C LYS A 228 -21.97 -3.41 1.63
N LYS A 229 -23.07 -3.06 2.32
CA LYS A 229 -23.76 -1.77 2.12
C LYS A 229 -22.86 -0.58 2.44
N ILE A 230 -22.18 -0.61 3.57
CA ILE A 230 -21.24 0.47 3.94
C ILE A 230 -20.06 0.52 2.97
N THR A 231 -19.54 -0.63 2.52
CA THR A 231 -18.50 -0.66 1.49
C THR A 231 -18.96 0.07 0.23
N VAL A 232 -20.19 -0.16 -0.25
CA VAL A 232 -20.74 0.53 -1.43
C VAL A 232 -20.86 2.03 -1.19
N VAL A 233 -21.34 2.47 -0.02
CA VAL A 233 -21.39 3.89 0.33
C VAL A 233 -19.99 4.53 0.27
N LEU A 234 -18.97 3.85 0.79
CA LEU A 234 -17.60 4.34 0.76
C LEU A 234 -17.00 4.31 -0.66
N LEU A 235 -17.38 3.34 -1.51
CA LEU A 235 -17.00 3.35 -2.94
C LEU A 235 -17.60 4.56 -3.65
N VAL A 236 -18.86 4.89 -3.40
CA VAL A 236 -19.51 6.10 -3.94
C VAL A 236 -18.81 7.37 -3.41
N ALA A 237 -18.53 7.44 -2.11
CA ALA A 237 -17.79 8.57 -1.53
C ALA A 237 -16.39 8.73 -2.17
N THR A 238 -15.69 7.61 -2.43
CA THR A 238 -14.40 7.63 -3.14
C THR A 238 -14.54 8.21 -4.55
N VAL A 239 -15.60 7.85 -5.27
CA VAL A 239 -15.87 8.40 -6.62
C VAL A 239 -16.18 9.90 -6.55
N LEU A 240 -17.01 10.33 -5.61
CA LEU A 240 -17.34 11.74 -5.43
C LEU A 240 -16.09 12.57 -5.09
N LEU A 241 -15.19 12.06 -4.27
CA LEU A 241 -13.90 12.70 -3.98
C LEU A 241 -12.99 12.73 -5.21
N GLY A 242 -12.97 11.67 -6.02
CA GLY A 242 -12.24 11.66 -7.29
C GLY A 242 -12.72 12.73 -8.27
N VAL A 243 -14.03 12.91 -8.38
CA VAL A 243 -14.64 14.02 -9.13
C VAL A 243 -14.32 15.37 -8.48
N LEU A 244 -14.36 15.46 -7.15
CA LEU A 244 -14.05 16.71 -6.44
C LEU A 244 -12.60 17.16 -6.68
N ILE A 245 -11.64 16.23 -6.87
CA ILE A 245 -10.26 16.59 -7.22
C ILE A 245 -10.21 17.43 -8.50
N THR A 246 -10.98 17.08 -9.55
CA THR A 246 -11.00 17.86 -10.80
C THR A 246 -11.53 19.29 -10.57
N LEU A 247 -12.53 19.43 -9.70
CA LEU A 247 -13.12 20.73 -9.36
C LEU A 247 -12.19 21.65 -8.56
N THR A 248 -11.11 21.12 -7.98
CA THR A 248 -10.07 21.94 -7.32
C THR A 248 -9.07 22.55 -8.30
N GLY A 249 -9.21 22.29 -9.61
CA GLY A 249 -8.24 22.72 -10.61
C GLY A 249 -6.96 21.88 -10.56
N ALA A 250 -7.06 20.59 -10.23
CA ALA A 250 -5.92 19.66 -10.26
C ALA A 250 -5.56 19.23 -11.69
N GLY A 251 -6.55 19.19 -12.62
CA GLY A 251 -6.34 19.00 -14.04
C GLY A 251 -6.08 20.33 -14.75
N ASN A 252 -5.21 20.33 -15.76
CA ASN A 252 -4.92 21.48 -16.60
C ASN A 252 -5.67 21.37 -17.94
N TYR A 253 -6.02 20.16 -18.37
CA TYR A 253 -6.69 19.87 -19.63
C TYR A 253 -8.07 19.26 -19.42
N PHE A 254 -9.06 19.70 -20.17
CA PHE A 254 -10.42 19.14 -20.18
C PHE A 254 -10.43 17.62 -20.43
N VAL A 255 -9.51 17.11 -21.26
CA VAL A 255 -9.40 15.69 -21.57
C VAL A 255 -9.10 14.86 -20.31
N SER A 256 -8.26 15.37 -19.42
CA SER A 256 -7.92 14.71 -18.17
C SER A 256 -9.14 14.60 -17.23
N ASP A 257 -9.90 15.69 -17.11
CA ASP A 257 -11.14 15.67 -16.33
C ASP A 257 -12.17 14.71 -16.94
N LEU A 258 -12.32 14.70 -18.25
CA LEU A 258 -13.22 13.79 -18.96
C LEU A 258 -12.84 12.31 -18.71
N LEU A 259 -11.56 11.98 -18.76
CA LEU A 259 -11.08 10.63 -18.49
C LEU A 259 -11.34 10.21 -17.03
N ILE A 260 -11.21 11.13 -16.07
CA ILE A 260 -11.57 10.89 -14.67
C ILE A 260 -13.08 10.68 -14.54
N TYR A 261 -13.94 11.44 -15.23
CA TYR A 261 -15.38 11.25 -15.19
C TYR A 261 -15.79 9.90 -15.80
N ILE A 262 -15.20 9.50 -16.93
CA ILE A 262 -15.45 8.18 -17.53
C ILE A 262 -15.03 7.05 -16.55
N SER A 263 -13.86 7.15 -15.96
CA SER A 263 -13.39 6.15 -14.98
C SER A 263 -14.28 6.13 -13.73
N SER A 264 -14.83 7.27 -13.31
CA SER A 264 -15.78 7.40 -12.22
C SER A 264 -17.10 6.68 -12.52
N VAL A 265 -17.64 6.85 -13.73
CA VAL A 265 -18.85 6.13 -14.17
C VAL A 265 -18.62 4.62 -14.18
N LEU A 266 -17.48 4.17 -14.72
CA LEU A 266 -17.14 2.72 -14.71
C LEU A 266 -17.03 2.17 -13.28
N MET A 267 -16.46 2.94 -12.35
CA MET A 267 -16.40 2.55 -10.94
C MET A 267 -17.79 2.49 -10.29
N LEU A 268 -18.68 3.45 -10.58
CA LEU A 268 -20.07 3.42 -10.10
C LEU A 268 -20.86 2.22 -10.64
N ILE A 269 -20.68 1.84 -11.92
CA ILE A 269 -21.26 0.63 -12.49
C ILE A 269 -20.77 -0.61 -11.73
N SER A 270 -19.48 -0.69 -11.42
CA SER A 270 -18.91 -1.79 -10.62
C SER A 270 -19.51 -1.83 -9.21
N ALA A 271 -19.60 -0.69 -8.52
CA ALA A 271 -20.18 -0.58 -7.19
C ALA A 271 -21.68 -0.99 -7.19
N TYR A 272 -22.45 -0.55 -8.18
CA TYR A 272 -23.85 -0.92 -8.34
C TYR A 272 -24.03 -2.42 -8.64
N SER A 273 -23.18 -3.00 -9.51
CA SER A 273 -23.18 -4.44 -9.78
C SER A 273 -22.91 -5.24 -8.50
N PHE A 274 -21.94 -4.79 -7.68
CA PHE A 274 -21.64 -5.37 -6.37
C PHE A 274 -22.83 -5.27 -5.41
N TYR A 275 -23.50 -4.09 -5.36
CA TYR A 275 -24.67 -3.88 -4.50
C TYR A 275 -25.84 -4.82 -4.81
N ARG A 276 -26.21 -4.99 -6.09
CA ARG A 276 -27.38 -5.76 -6.52
C ARG A 276 -27.31 -7.25 -6.23
N LYS A 277 -26.13 -7.81 -6.11
CA LYS A 277 -25.95 -9.26 -5.93
C LYS A 277 -26.26 -9.67 -4.48
N THR A 278 -27.01 -10.74 -4.32
CA THR A 278 -27.25 -11.37 -3.03
C THR A 278 -25.99 -12.11 -2.56
N GLY A 279 -25.49 -11.77 -1.36
CA GLY A 279 -24.26 -12.35 -0.80
C GLY A 279 -22.97 -11.65 -1.25
N SER A 280 -21.84 -12.20 -0.81
CA SER A 280 -20.48 -11.71 -1.11
C SER A 280 -19.70 -12.82 -1.83
N ASP A 281 -20.16 -13.23 -3.04
CA ASP A 281 -19.41 -14.19 -3.84
C ASP A 281 -17.97 -13.69 -4.06
N ARG A 282 -17.00 -14.58 -3.89
CA ARG A 282 -15.56 -14.27 -4.02
C ARG A 282 -15.24 -13.58 -5.35
N LYS A 283 -15.87 -13.99 -6.46
CA LYS A 283 -15.63 -13.38 -7.78
C LYS A 283 -16.06 -11.92 -7.82
N ASP A 284 -17.18 -11.59 -7.20
CA ASP A 284 -17.70 -10.22 -7.17
C ASP A 284 -16.88 -9.31 -6.27
N VAL A 285 -16.44 -9.81 -5.12
CA VAL A 285 -15.53 -9.08 -4.22
C VAL A 285 -14.20 -8.80 -4.93
N VAL A 286 -13.61 -9.80 -5.59
CA VAL A 286 -12.35 -9.64 -6.37
C VAL A 286 -12.55 -8.63 -7.49
N ARG A 287 -13.64 -8.71 -8.27
CA ARG A 287 -13.93 -7.77 -9.36
C ARG A 287 -14.01 -6.32 -8.83
N THR A 288 -14.75 -6.10 -7.75
CA THR A 288 -14.88 -4.78 -7.14
C THR A 288 -13.56 -4.28 -6.58
N PHE A 289 -12.78 -5.17 -5.95
CA PHE A 289 -11.43 -4.86 -5.46
C PHE A 289 -10.48 -4.44 -6.60
N VAL A 290 -10.50 -5.14 -7.73
CA VAL A 290 -9.71 -4.75 -8.91
C VAL A 290 -10.20 -3.42 -9.47
N SER A 291 -11.52 -3.21 -9.57
CA SER A 291 -12.10 -1.97 -10.11
C SER A 291 -11.68 -0.74 -9.30
N ILE A 292 -11.74 -0.78 -7.97
CA ILE A 292 -11.36 0.38 -7.14
C ILE A 292 -9.85 0.68 -7.23
N ASN A 293 -9.02 -0.35 -7.37
CA ASN A 293 -7.58 -0.17 -7.56
C ASN A 293 -7.24 0.42 -8.94
N LEU A 294 -7.91 -0.06 -10.00
CA LEU A 294 -7.75 0.48 -11.35
C LEU A 294 -8.23 1.93 -11.43
N TYR A 295 -9.35 2.26 -10.77
CA TYR A 295 -9.86 3.63 -10.68
C TYR A 295 -8.82 4.57 -10.03
N THR A 296 -8.24 4.17 -8.91
CA THR A 296 -7.21 4.97 -8.23
C THR A 296 -5.94 5.10 -9.05
N LEU A 297 -5.51 4.00 -9.70
CA LEU A 297 -4.36 4.04 -10.61
C LEU A 297 -4.62 4.98 -11.80
N ALA A 298 -5.84 4.98 -12.34
CA ALA A 298 -6.23 5.90 -13.41
C ALA A 298 -6.12 7.37 -12.94
N ILE A 299 -6.67 7.73 -11.78
CA ILE A 299 -6.55 9.09 -11.23
C ILE A 299 -5.08 9.50 -11.09
N ILE A 300 -4.24 8.64 -10.47
CA ILE A 300 -2.81 8.93 -10.30
C ILE A 300 -2.14 9.17 -11.65
N THR A 301 -2.38 8.29 -12.61
CA THR A 301 -1.72 8.34 -13.93
C THR A 301 -2.20 9.53 -14.75
N ILE A 302 -3.53 9.76 -14.81
CA ILE A 302 -4.12 10.85 -15.60
C ILE A 302 -3.64 12.20 -15.08
N LEU A 303 -3.73 12.46 -13.77
CA LEU A 303 -3.31 13.75 -13.20
C LEU A 303 -1.80 13.97 -13.27
N SER A 304 -1.00 12.89 -13.09
CA SER A 304 0.46 13.00 -13.24
C SER A 304 0.87 13.28 -14.69
N ALA A 305 0.23 12.61 -15.65
CA ALA A 305 0.46 12.85 -17.08
C ALA A 305 -0.01 14.24 -17.51
N ASP A 306 -1.21 14.66 -17.07
CA ASP A 306 -1.76 16.00 -17.32
C ASP A 306 -0.75 17.08 -16.93
N LYS A 307 -0.24 17.01 -15.70
CA LYS A 307 0.72 18.01 -15.22
C LYS A 307 2.06 17.95 -15.96
N LEU A 308 2.55 16.74 -16.29
CA LEU A 308 3.77 16.62 -17.07
C LEU A 308 3.64 17.20 -18.47
N PHE A 309 2.52 16.95 -19.16
CA PHE A 309 2.24 17.54 -20.48
C PHE A 309 2.04 19.06 -20.42
N PHE A 310 1.45 19.57 -19.34
CA PHE A 310 1.27 21.01 -19.15
C PHE A 310 2.62 21.75 -18.96
N LEU A 311 3.61 21.07 -18.37
CA LEU A 311 4.92 21.66 -18.08
C LEU A 311 5.93 21.49 -19.23
N LEU A 312 5.66 20.62 -20.24
CA LEU A 312 6.43 20.48 -21.48
C LEU A 312 6.16 21.62 -22.45
#